data_daee179d103572508797d3ab4f6454ab
#
_entry.id   daee179d103572508797d3ab4f6454ab
#
_cell.length_a   1.000
_cell.length_b   1.000
_cell.length_c   1.000
_cell.angle_alpha   90.00
_cell.angle_beta   90.00
_cell.angle_gamma   90.00
#
_symmetry.space_group_name_H-M   'P 1'
#
loop_
_entity.id
_entity.type
_entity.pdbx_description
1 polymer ?
#
loop_
_entity_poly.entity_id
_entity_poly.type
_entity_poly.pdbx_seq_one_letter_code
_entity_poly.pdbx_strand_id
1 'polypeptide(L)'
;MAQDKALIALDRIAHDDAWRTALIRQLIAFEGQIDAPGVDVREEITGPIVDALFDDDQVIRKTLSSGVTFEFLYRSKIARDFVMSQPEAPDHAWEPQTSRILVNLAKRAKQVVIGGAYFGDHAVLIAKEIAPRGGVVHAFEPNNEQRAMLTRNAALNGLTNIVPRSEGLWSDSNTNLKLVGYDSFASAEVAEAGAEDGFKTVTIADYLQANSVDQLDLIVIDIEGAELGALKGAEPYLAMPAGQAPDILFEVHRHYVDWSNGLLETEIARLLTGHGYHLFALRDFNSNYDLAGKPIELIPAEAIHLDGPPHGFNMVAVKDPSVFDTDAYAIVRDVSPKYLRHKDPKLHHPVGGL
;
A
#
# COMPACT_ATOMS: atom_id res chain seq x y z
N MET A 1 35.38 10.70 20.83
CA MET A 1 36.54 10.42 19.94
C MET A 1 36.32 9.24 18.97
N ALA A 2 35.98 8.02 19.40
CA ALA A 2 35.73 6.91 18.46
C ALA A 2 34.36 7.06 17.73
N GLN A 3 33.30 7.45 18.46
CA GLN A 3 31.99 7.76 17.89
C GLN A 3 32.06 8.88 16.84
N ASP A 4 32.82 9.95 17.12
CA ASP A 4 32.97 11.06 16.18
C ASP A 4 33.62 10.62 14.85
N LYS A 5 34.59 9.69 14.92
CA LYS A 5 35.26 9.17 13.72
C LYS A 5 34.32 8.32 12.87
N ALA A 6 33.44 7.56 13.50
CA ALA A 6 32.44 6.75 12.78
C ALA A 6 31.40 7.67 12.09
N LEU A 7 30.91 8.69 12.76
CA LEU A 7 29.99 9.66 12.17
C LEU A 7 30.62 10.42 11.00
N ILE A 8 31.88 10.87 11.14
CA ILE A 8 32.62 11.52 10.04
C ILE A 8 32.82 10.57 8.85
N ALA A 9 33.03 9.28 9.10
CA ALA A 9 33.18 8.30 8.03
C ALA A 9 31.84 8.06 7.31
N LEU A 10 30.73 7.94 8.04
CA LEU A 10 29.39 7.79 7.47
C LEU A 10 28.99 9.04 6.66
N ASP A 11 29.26 10.23 7.18
CA ASP A 11 29.00 11.49 6.48
C ASP A 11 29.76 11.55 5.12
N ARG A 12 31.01 11.12 5.08
CA ARG A 12 31.76 11.04 3.80
C ARG A 12 31.16 10.04 2.83
N ILE A 13 30.65 8.90 3.32
CA ILE A 13 30.00 7.90 2.49
C ILE A 13 28.64 8.41 1.99
N ALA A 14 27.91 9.11 2.84
CA ALA A 14 26.61 9.69 2.52
C ALA A 14 26.66 10.66 1.33
N HIS A 15 27.77 11.41 1.20
CA HIS A 15 27.97 12.41 0.13
C HIS A 15 28.62 11.84 -1.15
N ASP A 16 28.87 10.53 -1.24
CA ASP A 16 29.37 9.87 -2.43
C ASP A 16 28.45 8.72 -2.85
N ASP A 17 27.73 8.89 -3.95
CA ASP A 17 26.74 7.94 -4.42
C ASP A 17 27.31 6.54 -4.67
N ALA A 18 28.56 6.45 -5.14
CA ALA A 18 29.19 5.17 -5.41
C ALA A 18 29.55 4.43 -4.12
N TRP A 19 30.09 5.17 -3.13
CA TRP A 19 30.44 4.60 -1.83
C TRP A 19 29.16 4.23 -1.05
N ARG A 20 28.14 5.09 -1.08
CA ARG A 20 26.85 4.82 -0.44
C ARG A 20 26.22 3.56 -1.00
N THR A 21 26.14 3.45 -2.33
CA THR A 21 25.59 2.25 -3.00
C THR A 21 26.41 1.00 -2.65
N ALA A 22 27.74 1.08 -2.64
CA ALA A 22 28.60 -0.03 -2.31
C ALA A 22 28.39 -0.49 -0.85
N LEU A 23 28.29 0.45 0.10
CA LEU A 23 28.01 0.12 1.50
C LEU A 23 26.64 -0.54 1.68
N ILE A 24 25.60 0.00 1.06
CA ILE A 24 24.24 -0.57 1.12
C ILE A 24 24.25 -2.02 0.63
N ARG A 25 24.90 -2.31 -0.51
CA ARG A 25 25.03 -3.68 -1.03
C ARG A 25 25.75 -4.62 -0.05
N GLN A 26 26.78 -4.14 0.66
CA GLN A 26 27.48 -4.93 1.67
C GLN A 26 26.59 -5.18 2.90
N LEU A 27 25.82 -4.19 3.34
CA LEU A 27 24.89 -4.36 4.46
C LEU A 27 23.78 -5.36 4.12
N ILE A 28 23.23 -5.30 2.92
CA ILE A 28 22.28 -6.30 2.43
C ILE A 28 22.89 -7.71 2.40
N ALA A 29 24.12 -7.85 1.88
CA ALA A 29 24.80 -9.14 1.86
C ALA A 29 25.08 -9.67 3.27
N PHE A 30 25.38 -8.77 4.21
CA PHE A 30 25.58 -9.10 5.63
C PHE A 30 24.30 -9.66 6.26
N GLU A 31 23.12 -9.09 5.98
CA GLU A 31 21.83 -9.61 6.49
C GLU A 31 21.63 -11.09 6.17
N GLY A 32 21.95 -11.48 4.93
CA GLY A 32 21.82 -12.87 4.49
C GLY A 32 22.80 -13.86 5.15
N GLN A 33 23.85 -13.35 5.82
CA GLN A 33 24.89 -14.18 6.47
C GLN A 33 24.66 -14.32 7.97
N ILE A 34 23.83 -13.48 8.57
CA ILE A 34 23.60 -13.47 10.02
C ILE A 34 22.42 -14.37 10.35
N ASP A 35 22.69 -15.37 11.19
CA ASP A 35 21.68 -16.15 11.88
C ASP A 35 21.64 -15.73 13.34
N ALA A 36 20.75 -14.77 13.65
CA ALA A 36 20.57 -14.21 14.99
C ALA A 36 19.11 -14.37 15.42
N PRO A 37 18.73 -15.49 16.05
CA PRO A 37 17.38 -15.69 16.54
C PRO A 37 16.93 -14.57 17.48
N GLY A 38 15.75 -13.98 17.21
CA GLY A 38 15.17 -12.91 18.02
C GLY A 38 15.74 -11.51 17.74
N VAL A 39 16.60 -11.35 16.72
CA VAL A 39 17.11 -10.04 16.27
C VAL A 39 16.61 -9.78 14.85
N ASP A 40 15.92 -8.68 14.64
CA ASP A 40 15.67 -8.18 13.28
C ASP A 40 16.89 -7.41 12.80
N VAL A 41 17.75 -8.12 12.02
CA VAL A 41 19.02 -7.56 11.56
C VAL A 41 18.81 -6.30 10.71
N ARG A 42 17.70 -6.22 9.95
CA ARG A 42 17.33 -5.06 9.15
C ARG A 42 16.96 -3.88 10.06
N GLU A 43 16.03 -4.10 10.98
CA GLU A 43 15.52 -3.04 11.83
C GLU A 43 16.51 -2.56 12.89
N GLU A 44 17.31 -3.50 13.44
CA GLU A 44 18.13 -3.21 14.61
C GLU A 44 19.60 -2.91 14.27
N ILE A 45 20.08 -3.31 13.08
CA ILE A 45 21.51 -3.20 12.74
C ILE A 45 21.72 -2.45 11.42
N THR A 46 21.31 -3.04 10.29
CA THR A 46 21.67 -2.51 8.97
C THR A 46 20.84 -1.30 8.58
N GLY A 47 19.57 -1.28 8.90
CA GLY A 47 18.66 -0.17 8.63
C GLY A 47 19.11 1.14 9.26
N PRO A 48 19.39 1.21 10.57
CA PRO A 48 19.90 2.44 11.20
C PRO A 48 21.21 2.97 10.59
N ILE A 49 22.05 2.06 10.05
CA ILE A 49 23.26 2.49 9.34
C ILE A 49 22.89 3.11 7.98
N VAL A 50 21.94 2.52 7.26
CA VAL A 50 21.45 3.06 5.98
C VAL A 50 20.73 4.38 6.20
N ASP A 51 19.89 4.48 7.25
CA ASP A 51 19.21 5.74 7.60
C ASP A 51 20.20 6.89 7.84
N ALA A 52 21.37 6.62 8.41
CA ALA A 52 22.42 7.62 8.61
C ALA A 52 23.15 8.06 7.32
N LEU A 53 22.83 7.46 6.17
CA LEU A 53 23.42 7.81 4.86
C LEU A 53 22.55 8.75 4.03
N PHE A 54 21.37 9.10 4.51
CA PHE A 54 20.41 9.93 3.79
C PHE A 54 19.85 11.02 4.69
N ASP A 55 19.57 12.17 4.10
CA ASP A 55 18.78 13.21 4.74
C ASP A 55 17.28 12.90 4.55
N ASP A 56 16.46 13.20 5.55
CA ASP A 56 15.01 12.96 5.54
C ASP A 56 14.33 13.52 4.28
N ASP A 57 14.69 14.72 3.87
CA ASP A 57 14.13 15.41 2.71
C ASP A 57 14.83 15.06 1.38
N GLN A 58 15.79 14.15 1.41
CA GLN A 58 16.47 13.70 0.21
C GLN A 58 15.53 12.96 -0.72
N VAL A 59 15.44 13.40 -1.97
CA VAL A 59 14.69 12.70 -3.01
C VAL A 59 15.54 11.56 -3.54
N ILE A 60 15.03 10.35 -3.39
CA ILE A 60 15.65 9.13 -3.91
C ILE A 60 14.92 8.73 -5.18
N ARG A 61 15.69 8.23 -6.15
CA ARG A 61 15.15 7.65 -7.39
C ARG A 61 15.49 6.19 -7.48
N LYS A 62 14.47 5.36 -7.75
CA LYS A 62 14.64 3.92 -7.95
C LYS A 62 13.78 3.40 -9.08
N THR A 63 14.34 2.46 -9.86
CA THR A 63 13.64 1.87 -11.01
C THR A 63 13.33 0.40 -10.72
N LEU A 64 12.09 0.01 -10.94
CA LEU A 64 11.61 -1.37 -10.87
C LEU A 64 12.10 -2.20 -12.07
N SER A 65 12.05 -3.51 -11.96
CA SER A 65 12.35 -4.47 -13.05
C SER A 65 11.45 -4.26 -14.27
N SER A 66 10.24 -3.72 -14.09
CA SER A 66 9.30 -3.35 -15.16
C SER A 66 9.68 -2.07 -15.91
N GLY A 67 10.76 -1.37 -15.50
CA GLY A 67 11.17 -0.07 -16.03
C GLY A 67 10.38 1.11 -15.46
N VAL A 68 9.45 0.90 -14.54
CA VAL A 68 8.79 1.99 -13.81
C VAL A 68 9.79 2.62 -12.85
N THR A 69 9.88 3.93 -12.86
CA THR A 69 10.79 4.69 -11.99
C THR A 69 10.00 5.54 -11.01
N PHE A 70 10.41 5.51 -9.75
CA PHE A 70 9.84 6.32 -8.69
C PHE A 70 10.86 7.31 -8.15
N GLU A 71 10.38 8.51 -7.81
CA GLU A 71 11.00 9.44 -6.88
C GLU A 71 10.19 9.44 -5.59
N PHE A 72 10.86 9.46 -4.45
CA PHE A 72 10.27 9.48 -3.12
C PHE A 72 11.22 10.13 -2.12
N LEU A 73 10.67 10.65 -1.02
CA LEU A 73 11.47 11.23 0.06
C LEU A 73 12.00 10.12 0.97
N TYR A 74 13.26 10.26 1.43
CA TYR A 74 13.86 9.22 2.27
C TYR A 74 13.13 9.05 3.62
N ARG A 75 12.56 10.10 4.19
CA ARG A 75 11.75 10.00 5.40
C ARG A 75 10.49 9.16 5.29
N SER A 76 10.08 8.77 4.07
CA SER A 76 8.91 7.90 3.89
C SER A 76 9.17 6.52 4.50
N LYS A 77 8.13 5.93 5.13
CA LYS A 77 8.22 4.61 5.78
C LYS A 77 8.80 3.52 4.87
N ILE A 78 8.48 3.59 3.58
CA ILE A 78 8.88 2.56 2.61
C ILE A 78 10.29 2.75 2.07
N ALA A 79 10.89 3.94 2.26
CA ALA A 79 12.12 4.33 1.59
C ALA A 79 13.29 3.40 1.88
N ARG A 80 13.55 3.12 3.16
CA ARG A 80 14.65 2.25 3.57
C ARG A 80 14.55 0.86 2.92
N ASP A 81 13.40 0.22 3.04
CA ASP A 81 13.18 -1.11 2.47
C ASP A 81 13.25 -1.11 0.95
N PHE A 82 12.74 -0.06 0.31
CA PHE A 82 12.82 0.08 -1.14
C PHE A 82 14.26 0.32 -1.60
N VAL A 83 15.03 1.15 -0.90
CA VAL A 83 16.46 1.35 -1.17
C VAL A 83 17.24 0.04 -0.99
N MET A 84 16.95 -0.69 0.08
CA MET A 84 17.60 -1.96 0.43
C MET A 84 16.94 -3.19 -0.19
N SER A 85 16.13 -3.04 -1.23
CA SER A 85 15.43 -4.17 -1.87
C SER A 85 16.38 -5.21 -2.46
N GLN A 86 15.94 -6.47 -2.41
CA GLN A 86 16.53 -7.60 -3.13
C GLN A 86 15.44 -8.28 -3.95
N PRO A 87 15.59 -8.34 -5.29
CA PRO A 87 16.72 -7.81 -6.10
C PRO A 87 16.83 -6.28 -6.06
N GLU A 88 17.96 -5.74 -6.52
CA GLU A 88 18.18 -4.29 -6.57
C GLU A 88 17.13 -3.56 -7.40
N ALA A 89 16.59 -4.20 -8.44
CA ALA A 89 15.43 -3.74 -9.21
C ALA A 89 14.25 -4.69 -8.93
N PRO A 90 13.47 -4.46 -7.86
CA PRO A 90 12.31 -5.29 -7.52
C PRO A 90 11.15 -5.06 -8.50
N ASP A 91 10.09 -5.86 -8.42
CA ASP A 91 8.89 -5.69 -9.24
C ASP A 91 7.84 -4.75 -8.59
N HIS A 92 8.06 -4.33 -7.33
CA HIS A 92 7.19 -3.48 -6.52
C HIS A 92 7.99 -2.50 -5.66
N ALA A 93 7.35 -1.44 -5.18
CA ALA A 93 7.94 -0.52 -4.19
C ALA A 93 7.70 -1.01 -2.76
N TRP A 94 6.49 -1.43 -2.47
CA TRP A 94 5.99 -1.84 -1.16
C TRP A 94 4.96 -2.96 -1.32
N GLU A 95 4.76 -3.79 -0.30
CA GLU A 95 3.71 -4.82 -0.25
C GLU A 95 3.62 -5.66 -1.55
N PRO A 96 4.48 -6.67 -1.68
CA PRO A 96 4.64 -7.39 -2.96
C PRO A 96 3.36 -8.06 -3.47
N GLN A 97 2.56 -8.68 -2.59
CA GLN A 97 1.33 -9.35 -3.00
C GLN A 97 0.25 -8.33 -3.38
N THR A 98 0.13 -7.25 -2.60
CA THR A 98 -0.77 -6.13 -2.87
C THR A 98 -0.47 -5.50 -4.23
N SER A 99 0.78 -5.15 -4.49
CA SER A 99 1.18 -4.61 -5.80
C SER A 99 0.86 -5.56 -6.95
N ARG A 100 1.11 -6.86 -6.79
CA ARG A 100 0.87 -7.88 -7.83
C ARG A 100 -0.62 -8.11 -8.09
N ILE A 101 -1.46 -8.20 -7.04
CA ILE A 101 -2.89 -8.37 -7.24
C ILE A 101 -3.51 -7.13 -7.88
N LEU A 102 -3.10 -5.92 -7.50
CA LEU A 102 -3.58 -4.69 -8.11
C LEU A 102 -3.28 -4.63 -9.60
N VAL A 103 -2.07 -4.99 -10.02
CA VAL A 103 -1.73 -5.08 -11.45
C VAL A 103 -2.57 -6.16 -12.14
N ASN A 104 -2.83 -7.31 -11.50
CA ASN A 104 -3.67 -8.37 -12.08
C ASN A 104 -5.14 -7.93 -12.23
N LEU A 105 -5.72 -7.29 -11.21
CA LEU A 105 -7.08 -6.75 -11.28
C LEU A 105 -7.18 -5.64 -12.33
N ALA A 106 -6.16 -4.80 -12.43
CA ALA A 106 -6.08 -3.73 -13.42
C ALA A 106 -6.12 -4.23 -14.87
N LYS A 107 -5.69 -5.46 -15.15
CA LYS A 107 -5.76 -6.03 -16.53
C LYS A 107 -7.16 -6.02 -17.14
N ARG A 108 -8.20 -6.03 -16.31
CA ARG A 108 -9.61 -5.97 -16.74
C ARG A 108 -10.29 -4.64 -16.45
N ALA A 109 -9.60 -3.71 -15.81
CA ALA A 109 -10.11 -2.41 -15.44
C ALA A 109 -9.83 -1.32 -16.49
N LYS A 110 -10.69 -0.30 -16.49
CA LYS A 110 -10.51 0.97 -17.21
C LYS A 110 -10.68 2.18 -16.30
N GLN A 111 -11.62 2.12 -15.34
CA GLN A 111 -11.86 3.21 -14.40
C GLN A 111 -11.49 2.73 -13.00
N VAL A 112 -10.53 3.40 -12.40
CA VAL A 112 -9.97 3.03 -11.10
C VAL A 112 -10.02 4.24 -10.18
N VAL A 113 -10.53 4.05 -8.97
CA VAL A 113 -10.47 5.03 -7.88
C VAL A 113 -9.47 4.55 -6.84
N ILE A 114 -8.56 5.43 -6.44
CA ILE A 114 -7.59 5.17 -5.37
C ILE A 114 -7.75 6.24 -4.30
N GLY A 115 -8.07 5.85 -3.08
CA GLY A 115 -8.00 6.67 -1.87
C GLY A 115 -6.72 6.36 -1.11
N GLY A 116 -5.97 7.39 -0.71
CA GLY A 116 -4.63 7.25 -0.16
C GLY A 116 -3.61 6.93 -1.24
N ALA A 117 -3.55 7.78 -2.28
CA ALA A 117 -2.68 7.50 -3.42
C ALA A 117 -1.18 7.74 -3.14
N TYR A 118 -0.85 8.33 -1.99
CA TYR A 118 0.49 8.57 -1.51
C TYR A 118 1.39 9.20 -2.60
N PHE A 119 2.64 8.76 -2.76
CA PHE A 119 3.49 9.23 -3.88
C PHE A 119 3.25 8.46 -5.18
N GLY A 120 2.26 7.57 -5.23
CA GLY A 120 1.82 6.88 -6.43
C GLY A 120 2.40 5.49 -6.64
N ASP A 121 2.91 4.84 -5.61
CA ASP A 121 3.51 3.51 -5.66
C ASP A 121 2.59 2.46 -6.32
N HIS A 122 1.30 2.43 -5.95
CA HIS A 122 0.28 1.60 -6.61
C HIS A 122 -0.34 2.29 -7.84
N ALA A 123 -0.61 3.60 -7.75
CA ALA A 123 -1.31 4.34 -8.79
C ALA A 123 -0.57 4.32 -10.14
N VAL A 124 0.76 4.46 -10.12
CA VAL A 124 1.59 4.45 -11.33
C VAL A 124 1.61 3.06 -11.98
N LEU A 125 1.68 1.99 -11.20
CA LEU A 125 1.65 0.62 -11.70
C LEU A 125 0.30 0.31 -12.38
N ILE A 126 -0.81 0.65 -11.72
CA ILE A 126 -2.16 0.49 -12.26
C ILE A 126 -2.34 1.32 -13.52
N ALA A 127 -1.97 2.61 -13.49
CA ALA A 127 -2.11 3.50 -14.63
C ALA A 127 -1.35 3.03 -15.85
N LYS A 128 -0.13 2.51 -15.67
CA LYS A 128 0.68 1.90 -16.74
C LYS A 128 -0.02 0.69 -17.36
N GLU A 129 -0.62 -0.17 -16.52
CA GLU A 129 -1.32 -1.38 -16.98
C GLU A 129 -2.57 -1.03 -17.77
N ILE A 130 -3.36 -0.02 -17.35
CA ILE A 130 -4.64 0.32 -18.00
C ILE A 130 -4.49 1.30 -19.16
N ALA A 131 -3.38 2.04 -19.26
CA ALA A 131 -3.15 3.05 -20.32
C ALA A 131 -3.39 2.55 -21.75
N PRO A 132 -2.94 1.32 -22.16
CA PRO A 132 -3.17 0.83 -23.51
C PRO A 132 -4.65 0.64 -23.89
N ARG A 133 -5.53 0.56 -22.86
CA ARG A 133 -6.98 0.42 -23.05
C ARG A 133 -7.75 1.74 -22.88
N GLY A 134 -7.01 2.87 -22.77
CA GLY A 134 -7.58 4.19 -22.51
C GLY A 134 -8.16 4.33 -21.11
N GLY A 135 -7.66 3.54 -20.16
CA GLY A 135 -8.12 3.57 -18.75
C GLY A 135 -7.57 4.78 -17.99
N VAL A 136 -8.27 5.18 -16.92
CA VAL A 136 -7.97 6.33 -16.07
C VAL A 136 -7.92 5.93 -14.61
N VAL A 137 -6.94 6.47 -13.88
CA VAL A 137 -6.83 6.37 -12.43
C VAL A 137 -7.21 7.71 -11.81
N HIS A 138 -8.24 7.73 -10.97
CA HIS A 138 -8.66 8.87 -10.16
C HIS A 138 -8.02 8.70 -8.77
N ALA A 139 -6.96 9.47 -8.51
CA ALA A 139 -6.09 9.29 -7.36
C ALA A 139 -6.31 10.39 -6.31
N PHE A 140 -6.88 10.01 -5.17
CA PHE A 140 -7.19 10.93 -4.06
C PHE A 140 -6.07 10.90 -3.03
N GLU A 141 -5.44 12.05 -2.86
CA GLU A 141 -4.36 12.27 -1.89
C GLU A 141 -4.45 13.69 -1.34
N PRO A 142 -5.00 13.86 -0.11
CA PRO A 142 -5.14 15.17 0.50
C PRO A 142 -3.80 15.85 0.81
N ASN A 143 -2.76 15.07 1.13
CA ASN A 143 -1.44 15.63 1.41
C ASN A 143 -0.83 16.25 0.14
N ASN A 144 -0.56 17.56 0.19
CA ASN A 144 -0.05 18.31 -0.95
C ASN A 144 1.32 17.82 -1.45
N GLU A 145 2.19 17.43 -0.53
CA GLU A 145 3.55 16.99 -0.87
C GLU A 145 3.51 15.62 -1.54
N GLN A 146 2.76 14.66 -0.98
CA GLN A 146 2.60 13.34 -1.56
C GLN A 146 1.90 13.40 -2.91
N ARG A 147 0.86 14.23 -3.04
CA ARG A 147 0.17 14.44 -4.33
C ARG A 147 1.08 15.10 -5.38
N ALA A 148 1.96 16.01 -4.98
CA ALA A 148 2.95 16.57 -5.90
C ALA A 148 3.96 15.49 -6.34
N MET A 149 4.37 14.60 -5.45
CA MET A 149 5.26 13.48 -5.76
C MET A 149 4.58 12.47 -6.69
N LEU A 150 3.31 12.11 -6.44
CA LEU A 150 2.49 11.31 -7.36
C LEU A 150 2.47 11.90 -8.78
N THR A 151 2.24 13.20 -8.88
CA THR A 151 2.22 13.90 -10.18
C THR A 151 3.59 13.83 -10.89
N ARG A 152 4.68 14.00 -10.14
CA ARG A 152 6.04 13.84 -10.68
C ARG A 152 6.30 12.41 -11.14
N ASN A 153 5.90 11.42 -10.37
CA ASN A 153 6.05 10.00 -10.69
C ASN A 153 5.24 9.60 -11.92
N ALA A 154 4.03 10.13 -12.07
CA ALA A 154 3.26 9.95 -13.30
C ALA A 154 4.01 10.49 -14.52
N ALA A 155 4.48 11.76 -14.45
CA ALA A 155 5.23 12.40 -15.53
C ALA A 155 6.56 11.69 -15.83
N LEU A 156 7.28 11.24 -14.82
CA LEU A 156 8.54 10.51 -14.94
C LEU A 156 8.39 9.22 -15.76
N ASN A 157 7.21 8.60 -15.68
CA ASN A 157 6.87 7.38 -16.42
C ASN A 157 6.06 7.65 -17.72
N GLY A 158 5.91 8.91 -18.12
CA GLY A 158 5.17 9.29 -19.32
C GLY A 158 3.67 9.02 -19.26
N LEU A 159 3.10 8.92 -18.06
CA LEU A 159 1.69 8.64 -17.85
C LEU A 159 0.88 9.94 -17.82
N THR A 160 -0.22 9.97 -18.57
CA THR A 160 -1.16 11.09 -18.66
C THR A 160 -2.57 10.71 -18.20
N ASN A 161 -2.74 9.48 -17.74
CA ASN A 161 -4.02 8.88 -17.37
C ASN A 161 -4.20 8.75 -15.84
N ILE A 162 -3.46 9.51 -15.06
CA ILE A 162 -3.70 9.70 -13.62
C ILE A 162 -4.30 11.08 -13.40
N VAL A 163 -5.40 11.16 -12.67
CA VAL A 163 -6.09 12.40 -12.27
C VAL A 163 -5.90 12.58 -10.75
N PRO A 164 -4.89 13.34 -10.30
CA PRO A 164 -4.67 13.60 -8.89
C PRO A 164 -5.76 14.51 -8.31
N ARG A 165 -6.27 14.17 -7.13
CA ARG A 165 -7.32 14.91 -6.41
C ARG A 165 -6.87 15.21 -4.99
N SER A 166 -7.27 16.40 -4.49
CA SER A 166 -6.94 16.85 -3.13
C SER A 166 -8.04 16.57 -2.12
N GLU A 167 -9.21 16.15 -2.57
CA GLU A 167 -10.32 15.78 -1.71
C GLU A 167 -10.05 14.46 -0.99
N GLY A 168 -10.60 14.27 0.20
CA GLY A 168 -10.67 12.98 0.86
C GLY A 168 -11.90 12.20 0.43
N LEU A 169 -11.80 10.88 0.34
CA LEU A 169 -12.97 10.03 0.13
C LEU A 169 -13.70 9.78 1.44
N TRP A 170 -15.02 9.94 1.45
CA TRP A 170 -15.85 9.82 2.65
C TRP A 170 -17.28 9.37 2.31
N SER A 171 -18.08 9.18 3.37
CA SER A 171 -19.52 8.84 3.26
C SER A 171 -20.42 9.97 2.77
N ASP A 172 -19.94 11.17 2.85
CA ASP A 172 -20.66 12.37 2.40
C ASP A 172 -19.70 13.39 1.80
N SER A 173 -20.23 14.23 0.90
CA SER A 173 -19.46 15.27 0.25
C SER A 173 -19.49 16.58 1.04
N ASN A 174 -18.42 17.38 0.92
CA ASN A 174 -18.24 18.70 1.53
C ASN A 174 -18.02 18.73 3.06
N THR A 175 -17.83 17.61 3.73
CA THR A 175 -17.32 17.59 5.09
C THR A 175 -15.88 18.08 5.11
N ASN A 176 -15.51 18.89 6.09
CA ASN A 176 -14.12 19.31 6.29
C ASN A 176 -13.43 18.31 7.21
N LEU A 177 -12.35 17.74 6.72
CA LEU A 177 -11.45 16.88 7.49
C LEU A 177 -10.05 17.52 7.56
N LYS A 178 -9.24 17.09 8.51
CA LYS A 178 -7.81 17.39 8.60
C LYS A 178 -7.02 16.11 8.78
N LEU A 179 -5.79 16.09 8.31
CA LEU A 179 -4.86 15.00 8.59
C LEU A 179 -4.26 15.18 9.98
N VAL A 180 -4.25 14.11 10.77
CA VAL A 180 -3.62 14.02 12.08
C VAL A 180 -2.66 12.85 12.06
N GLY A 181 -1.41 13.11 12.41
CA GLY A 181 -0.34 12.13 12.30
C GLY A 181 0.72 12.56 11.29
N TYR A 182 1.58 11.64 10.92
CA TYR A 182 2.74 11.92 10.08
C TYR A 182 2.86 10.90 8.95
N ASP A 183 3.14 11.39 7.74
CA ASP A 183 3.39 10.62 6.53
C ASP A 183 2.27 9.59 6.22
N SER A 184 2.61 8.33 5.99
CA SER A 184 1.66 7.24 5.69
C SER A 184 0.77 6.82 6.87
N PHE A 185 0.98 7.34 8.07
CA PHE A 185 0.15 7.08 9.27
C PHE A 185 -0.81 8.23 9.60
N ALA A 186 -1.00 9.17 8.68
CA ALA A 186 -1.90 10.28 8.89
C ALA A 186 -3.35 9.82 8.72
N SER A 187 -4.13 9.82 9.80
CA SER A 187 -5.57 9.57 9.78
C SER A 187 -6.38 10.85 9.61
N ALA A 188 -7.61 10.74 9.17
CA ALA A 188 -8.50 11.88 8.97
C ALA A 188 -9.42 12.10 10.19
N GLU A 189 -9.47 13.33 10.68
CA GLU A 189 -10.41 13.77 11.72
C GLU A 189 -11.28 14.93 11.23
N VAL A 190 -12.49 15.07 11.79
CA VAL A 190 -13.36 16.22 11.47
C VAL A 190 -12.69 17.51 11.91
N ALA A 191 -12.47 18.41 10.96
CA ALA A 191 -11.85 19.71 11.21
C ALA A 191 -12.90 20.71 11.71
N GLU A 192 -12.45 21.65 12.56
CA GLU A 192 -13.27 22.82 12.90
C GLU A 192 -13.54 23.66 11.64
N ALA A 193 -14.67 24.35 11.63
CA ALA A 193 -15.04 25.20 10.50
C ALA A 193 -13.98 26.32 10.31
N GLY A 194 -13.31 26.34 9.16
CA GLY A 194 -12.28 27.33 8.82
C GLY A 194 -10.85 26.93 9.15
N ALA A 195 -10.58 25.68 9.51
CA ALA A 195 -9.20 25.18 9.68
C ALA A 195 -8.41 25.37 8.37
N GLU A 196 -7.23 26.02 8.47
CA GLU A 196 -6.39 26.33 7.30
C GLU A 196 -5.74 25.08 6.67
N ASP A 197 -5.60 24.00 7.46
CA ASP A 197 -5.02 22.70 7.09
C ASP A 197 -6.07 21.64 6.74
N GLY A 198 -7.33 22.06 6.64
CA GLY A 198 -8.45 21.17 6.29
C GLY A 198 -8.54 20.89 4.79
N PHE A 199 -9.10 19.72 4.47
CA PHE A 199 -9.51 19.35 3.11
C PHE A 199 -10.98 18.95 3.07
N LYS A 200 -11.59 19.11 1.90
CA LYS A 200 -12.97 18.70 1.70
C LYS A 200 -13.07 17.24 1.32
N THR A 201 -14.19 16.64 1.72
CA THR A 201 -14.53 15.29 1.29
C THR A 201 -15.39 15.30 0.03
N VAL A 202 -15.37 14.16 -0.64
CA VAL A 202 -16.29 13.82 -1.72
C VAL A 202 -16.65 12.33 -1.62
N THR A 203 -17.91 11.99 -1.93
CA THR A 203 -18.25 10.57 -2.11
C THR A 203 -17.72 10.08 -3.46
N ILE A 204 -17.37 8.79 -3.53
CA ILE A 204 -17.00 8.19 -4.82
C ILE A 204 -18.11 8.38 -5.84
N ALA A 205 -19.37 8.20 -5.42
CA ALA A 205 -20.52 8.34 -6.30
C ALA A 205 -20.67 9.77 -6.87
N ASP A 206 -20.62 10.80 -6.02
CA ASP A 206 -20.75 12.19 -6.47
C ASP A 206 -19.60 12.59 -7.39
N TYR A 207 -18.38 12.17 -7.06
CA TYR A 207 -17.21 12.45 -7.88
C TYR A 207 -17.34 11.86 -9.29
N LEU A 208 -17.69 10.57 -9.38
CA LEU A 208 -17.81 9.89 -10.67
C LEU A 208 -18.96 10.45 -11.49
N GLN A 209 -20.10 10.75 -10.86
CA GLN A 209 -21.24 11.41 -11.51
C GLN A 209 -20.85 12.78 -12.06
N ALA A 210 -20.15 13.60 -11.27
CA ALA A 210 -19.70 14.94 -11.70
C ALA A 210 -18.69 14.88 -12.86
N ASN A 211 -17.98 13.77 -13.03
CA ASN A 211 -17.01 13.57 -14.11
C ASN A 211 -17.55 12.69 -15.25
N SER A 212 -18.85 12.36 -15.25
CA SER A 212 -19.51 11.53 -16.28
C SER A 212 -18.87 10.15 -16.44
N VAL A 213 -18.49 9.53 -15.32
CA VAL A 213 -17.94 8.17 -15.25
C VAL A 213 -19.04 7.22 -14.78
N ASP A 214 -19.63 6.50 -15.72
CA ASP A 214 -20.80 5.64 -15.44
C ASP A 214 -20.40 4.26 -14.90
N GLN A 215 -19.17 3.79 -15.17
CA GLN A 215 -18.67 2.50 -14.75
C GLN A 215 -17.43 2.70 -13.88
N LEU A 216 -17.30 1.89 -12.83
CA LEU A 216 -16.13 1.80 -11.98
C LEU A 216 -15.71 0.33 -11.91
N ASP A 217 -14.45 0.05 -12.19
CA ASP A 217 -13.95 -1.33 -12.30
C ASP A 217 -13.11 -1.77 -11.10
N LEU A 218 -12.42 -0.81 -10.44
CA LEU A 218 -11.55 -1.12 -9.30
C LEU A 218 -11.57 0.05 -8.32
N ILE A 219 -11.71 -0.28 -7.03
CA ILE A 219 -11.53 0.63 -5.90
C ILE A 219 -10.33 0.15 -5.09
N VAL A 220 -9.42 1.06 -4.79
CA VAL A 220 -8.28 0.82 -3.87
C VAL A 220 -8.36 1.84 -2.75
N ILE A 221 -8.43 1.40 -1.49
CA ILE A 221 -8.58 2.30 -0.34
C ILE A 221 -7.62 1.89 0.77
N ASP A 222 -6.71 2.79 1.07
CA ASP A 222 -5.78 2.72 2.19
C ASP A 222 -5.65 4.14 2.77
N ILE A 223 -6.54 4.47 3.72
CA ILE A 223 -6.76 5.83 4.24
C ILE A 223 -6.86 5.89 5.75
N GLU A 224 -6.20 4.93 6.40
CA GLU A 224 -5.94 4.92 7.84
C GLU A 224 -7.20 5.14 8.69
N GLY A 225 -8.21 4.28 8.47
CA GLY A 225 -9.44 4.21 9.27
C GLY A 225 -10.68 4.85 8.63
N ALA A 226 -10.56 5.46 7.45
CA ALA A 226 -11.69 6.06 6.74
C ALA A 226 -12.32 5.13 5.67
N GLU A 227 -11.85 3.88 5.55
CA GLU A 227 -12.24 2.92 4.51
C GLU A 227 -13.74 2.66 4.48
N LEU A 228 -14.36 2.44 5.65
CA LEU A 228 -15.81 2.24 5.75
C LEU A 228 -16.59 3.44 5.23
N GLY A 229 -16.14 4.65 5.58
CA GLY A 229 -16.76 5.90 5.10
C GLY A 229 -16.68 6.01 3.59
N ALA A 230 -15.50 5.78 3.01
CA ALA A 230 -15.29 5.85 1.57
C ALA A 230 -16.13 4.80 0.82
N LEU A 231 -16.24 3.57 1.34
CA LEU A 231 -17.07 2.51 0.75
C LEU A 231 -18.56 2.81 0.85
N LYS A 232 -19.05 3.40 1.94
CA LYS A 232 -20.42 3.91 2.02
C LYS A 232 -20.68 4.97 0.93
N GLY A 233 -19.69 5.82 0.65
CA GLY A 233 -19.75 6.80 -0.45
C GLY A 233 -19.73 6.19 -1.86
N ALA A 234 -19.47 4.89 -1.98
CA ALA A 234 -19.48 4.14 -3.24
C ALA A 234 -20.71 3.24 -3.42
N GLU A 235 -21.66 3.23 -2.48
CA GLU A 235 -22.76 2.26 -2.39
C GLU A 235 -23.52 2.02 -3.71
N PRO A 236 -23.81 3.02 -4.56
CA PRO A 236 -24.48 2.79 -5.85
C PRO A 236 -23.68 1.84 -6.77
N TYR A 237 -22.36 1.88 -6.74
CA TYR A 237 -21.48 0.99 -7.50
C TYR A 237 -21.34 -0.39 -6.83
N LEU A 238 -21.32 -0.41 -5.49
CA LEU A 238 -21.31 -1.68 -4.73
C LEU A 238 -22.57 -2.50 -4.95
N ALA A 239 -23.71 -1.85 -5.17
CA ALA A 239 -24.99 -2.51 -5.42
C ALA A 239 -25.13 -3.11 -6.83
N MET A 240 -24.24 -2.78 -7.77
CA MET A 240 -24.27 -3.33 -9.12
C MET A 240 -24.05 -4.85 -9.12
N PRO A 241 -24.58 -5.59 -10.11
CA PRO A 241 -24.39 -7.03 -10.20
C PRO A 241 -22.92 -7.41 -10.51
N ALA A 242 -22.58 -8.68 -10.29
CA ALA A 242 -21.28 -9.20 -10.69
C ALA A 242 -20.99 -8.90 -12.17
N GLY A 243 -19.74 -8.55 -12.47
CA GLY A 243 -19.30 -8.12 -13.80
C GLY A 243 -19.56 -6.64 -14.13
N GLN A 244 -20.31 -5.92 -13.29
CA GLN A 244 -20.50 -4.47 -13.39
C GLN A 244 -20.03 -3.73 -12.12
N ALA A 245 -20.10 -4.40 -10.97
CA ALA A 245 -19.58 -3.87 -9.72
C ALA A 245 -18.04 -3.88 -9.72
N PRO A 246 -17.39 -2.88 -9.08
CA PRO A 246 -15.94 -2.84 -8.98
C PRO A 246 -15.38 -3.98 -8.13
N ASP A 247 -14.18 -4.45 -8.45
CA ASP A 247 -13.35 -5.14 -7.49
C ASP A 247 -12.83 -4.13 -6.47
N ILE A 248 -12.54 -4.59 -5.24
CA ILE A 248 -12.15 -3.68 -4.17
C ILE A 248 -10.91 -4.23 -3.47
N LEU A 249 -9.91 -3.39 -3.27
CA LEU A 249 -8.83 -3.64 -2.32
C LEU A 249 -8.89 -2.56 -1.24
N PHE A 250 -8.82 -2.97 0.03
CA PHE A 250 -8.90 -2.06 1.16
C PHE A 250 -8.10 -2.58 2.34
N GLU A 251 -7.54 -1.68 3.14
CA GLU A 251 -6.88 -2.05 4.39
C GLU A 251 -7.89 -2.24 5.52
N VAL A 252 -7.63 -3.19 6.42
CA VAL A 252 -8.24 -3.27 7.74
C VAL A 252 -7.15 -3.23 8.79
N HIS A 253 -7.27 -2.30 9.73
CA HIS A 253 -6.30 -2.11 10.79
C HIS A 253 -6.95 -2.17 12.17
N ARG A 254 -6.31 -2.89 13.13
CA ARG A 254 -6.86 -3.10 14.48
C ARG A 254 -7.12 -1.81 15.25
N HIS A 255 -6.45 -0.72 14.94
CA HIS A 255 -6.71 0.57 15.57
C HIS A 255 -8.05 1.18 15.18
N TYR A 256 -8.56 0.84 14.00
CA TYR A 256 -9.75 1.45 13.42
C TYR A 256 -10.93 0.48 13.32
N VAL A 257 -10.65 -0.83 13.27
CA VAL A 257 -11.66 -1.87 13.09
C VAL A 257 -11.60 -2.85 14.25
N ASP A 258 -12.67 -2.93 15.03
CA ASP A 258 -12.81 -3.94 16.09
C ASP A 258 -13.33 -5.25 15.50
N TRP A 259 -12.46 -6.25 15.42
CA TRP A 259 -12.81 -7.60 15.00
C TRP A 259 -12.80 -8.62 16.17
N SER A 260 -12.97 -8.18 17.40
CA SER A 260 -13.01 -9.07 18.58
C SER A 260 -14.10 -10.14 18.50
N ASN A 261 -15.20 -9.86 17.79
CA ASN A 261 -16.29 -10.79 17.50
C ASN A 261 -16.12 -11.55 16.17
N GLY A 262 -14.97 -11.44 15.52
CA GLY A 262 -14.69 -11.96 14.18
C GLY A 262 -14.73 -10.90 13.09
N LEU A 263 -13.89 -11.07 12.08
CA LEU A 263 -13.75 -10.10 11.00
C LEU A 263 -15.04 -9.89 10.20
N LEU A 264 -15.79 -10.97 9.95
CA LEU A 264 -17.06 -10.90 9.20
C LEU A 264 -18.18 -10.17 9.96
N GLU A 265 -18.02 -9.96 11.27
CA GLU A 265 -18.95 -9.22 12.11
C GLU A 265 -18.68 -7.70 12.12
N THR A 266 -17.61 -7.25 11.52
CA THR A 266 -17.28 -5.83 11.39
C THR A 266 -18.23 -5.12 10.43
N GLU A 267 -18.44 -3.81 10.62
CA GLU A 267 -19.33 -3.03 9.74
C GLU A 267 -18.87 -3.05 8.28
N ILE A 268 -17.58 -2.97 8.04
CA ILE A 268 -17.02 -2.98 6.68
C ILE A 268 -17.24 -4.33 5.98
N ALA A 269 -17.04 -5.43 6.69
CA ALA A 269 -17.29 -6.77 6.13
C ALA A 269 -18.79 -6.99 5.87
N ARG A 270 -19.66 -6.57 6.80
CA ARG A 270 -21.13 -6.66 6.63
C ARG A 270 -21.64 -5.81 5.47
N LEU A 271 -21.10 -4.61 5.28
CA LEU A 271 -21.42 -3.76 4.14
C LEU A 271 -21.14 -4.51 2.83
N LEU A 272 -19.93 -5.02 2.67
CA LEU A 272 -19.50 -5.67 1.44
C LEU A 272 -20.20 -7.01 1.20
N THR A 273 -20.30 -7.86 2.22
CA THR A 273 -21.02 -9.15 2.10
C THR A 273 -22.51 -8.96 1.85
N GLY A 274 -23.12 -7.90 2.43
CA GLY A 274 -24.50 -7.51 2.17
C GLY A 274 -24.76 -7.14 0.70
N HIS A 275 -23.74 -6.65 0.01
CA HIS A 275 -23.78 -6.40 -1.45
C HIS A 275 -23.33 -7.60 -2.29
N GLY A 276 -23.09 -8.76 -1.69
CA GLY A 276 -22.73 -10.01 -2.38
C GLY A 276 -21.25 -10.14 -2.72
N TYR A 277 -20.36 -9.43 -2.04
CA TYR A 277 -18.92 -9.61 -2.20
C TYR A 277 -18.40 -10.80 -1.38
N HIS A 278 -17.45 -11.52 -1.97
CA HIS A 278 -16.60 -12.49 -1.30
C HIS A 278 -15.33 -11.79 -0.83
N LEU A 279 -14.94 -12.01 0.42
CA LEU A 279 -13.83 -11.32 1.06
C LEU A 279 -12.64 -12.26 1.28
N PHE A 280 -11.46 -11.79 0.92
CA PHE A 280 -10.20 -12.49 1.15
C PHE A 280 -9.18 -11.53 1.74
N ALA A 281 -8.37 -11.97 2.69
CA ALA A 281 -7.16 -11.24 3.06
C ALA A 281 -6.01 -11.63 2.13
N LEU A 282 -5.15 -10.66 1.84
CA LEU A 282 -3.86 -10.93 1.22
C LEU A 282 -2.85 -11.34 2.29
N ARG A 283 -2.09 -12.40 2.04
CA ARG A 283 -0.98 -12.75 2.88
C ARG A 283 0.29 -12.05 2.39
N ASP A 284 0.64 -10.93 3.01
CA ASP A 284 1.65 -10.03 2.48
C ASP A 284 2.71 -9.60 3.51
N PHE A 285 3.78 -8.97 3.03
CA PHE A 285 4.79 -8.29 3.84
C PHE A 285 4.52 -6.79 3.87
N ASN A 286 4.69 -6.15 5.02
CA ASN A 286 4.80 -4.70 5.13
C ASN A 286 6.25 -4.27 4.88
N SER A 287 6.74 -4.59 3.71
CA SER A 287 8.08 -4.23 3.28
C SER A 287 8.30 -4.56 1.80
N ASN A 288 9.47 -4.22 1.27
CA ASN A 288 9.90 -4.70 -0.04
C ASN A 288 10.54 -6.09 0.12
N TYR A 289 9.83 -7.13 -0.29
CA TYR A 289 10.29 -8.53 -0.21
C TYR A 289 10.06 -9.27 -1.53
N ASP A 290 11.06 -10.03 -1.98
CA ASP A 290 10.97 -10.77 -3.24
C ASP A 290 10.06 -12.02 -3.10
N LEU A 291 8.93 -11.98 -3.78
CA LEU A 291 8.01 -13.11 -3.93
C LEU A 291 7.90 -13.57 -5.39
N ALA A 292 8.89 -13.23 -6.22
CA ALA A 292 8.89 -13.63 -7.63
C ALA A 292 8.74 -15.16 -7.78
N GLY A 293 7.84 -15.56 -8.67
CA GLY A 293 7.54 -16.97 -8.94
C GLY A 293 6.63 -17.66 -7.91
N LYS A 294 6.26 -16.99 -6.81
CA LYS A 294 5.26 -17.52 -5.88
C LYS A 294 3.85 -17.06 -6.29
N PRO A 295 2.80 -17.87 -6.09
CA PRO A 295 1.43 -17.41 -6.28
C PRO A 295 1.06 -16.33 -5.26
N ILE A 296 0.06 -15.52 -5.58
CA ILE A 296 -0.55 -14.59 -4.63
C ILE A 296 -1.39 -15.40 -3.65
N GLU A 297 -1.07 -15.35 -2.38
CA GLU A 297 -1.81 -16.09 -1.34
C GLU A 297 -3.01 -15.28 -0.85
N LEU A 298 -4.20 -15.88 -1.00
CA LEU A 298 -5.48 -15.33 -0.57
C LEU A 298 -6.05 -16.19 0.56
N ILE A 299 -6.47 -15.56 1.65
CA ILE A 299 -7.08 -16.22 2.80
C ILE A 299 -8.55 -15.84 2.83
N PRO A 300 -9.50 -16.79 2.67
CA PRO A 300 -10.92 -16.49 2.85
C PRO A 300 -11.18 -15.85 4.23
N ALA A 301 -12.05 -14.85 4.28
CA ALA A 301 -12.25 -14.03 5.48
C ALA A 301 -12.64 -14.86 6.73
N GLU A 302 -13.35 -15.99 6.54
CA GLU A 302 -13.71 -16.89 7.62
C GLU A 302 -12.56 -17.79 8.12
N ALA A 303 -11.42 -17.81 7.41
CA ALA A 303 -10.28 -18.68 7.69
C ALA A 303 -8.98 -17.91 7.98
N ILE A 304 -9.10 -16.64 8.37
CA ILE A 304 -7.94 -15.81 8.72
C ILE A 304 -7.53 -16.08 10.17
N HIS A 305 -6.25 -16.32 10.39
CA HIS A 305 -5.68 -16.31 11.74
C HIS A 305 -5.42 -14.86 12.16
N LEU A 306 -6.28 -14.34 13.03
CA LEU A 306 -6.25 -12.93 13.47
C LEU A 306 -5.38 -12.68 14.71
N ASP A 307 -4.94 -13.73 15.42
CA ASP A 307 -4.03 -13.62 16.55
C ASP A 307 -2.60 -13.42 16.03
N GLY A 308 -1.91 -12.41 16.49
CA GLY A 308 -0.55 -12.10 16.04
C GLY A 308 -0.24 -10.60 16.09
N PRO A 309 0.74 -10.14 15.33
CA PRO A 309 1.14 -8.73 15.34
C PRO A 309 -0.04 -7.82 15.03
N PRO A 310 -0.16 -6.69 15.74
CA PRO A 310 -1.32 -5.80 15.66
C PRO A 310 -1.26 -4.86 14.43
N HIS A 311 -0.78 -5.33 13.32
CA HIS A 311 -0.69 -4.50 12.12
C HIS A 311 -1.95 -4.63 11.27
N GLY A 312 -2.21 -3.61 10.46
CA GLY A 312 -3.17 -3.66 9.38
C GLY A 312 -2.79 -4.70 8.32
N PHE A 313 -3.74 -5.12 7.53
CA PHE A 313 -3.54 -5.99 6.38
C PHE A 313 -4.55 -5.68 5.29
N ASN A 314 -4.16 -5.95 4.04
CA ASN A 314 -5.01 -5.69 2.90
C ASN A 314 -6.02 -6.82 2.69
N MET A 315 -7.26 -6.42 2.38
CA MET A 315 -8.36 -7.28 1.97
C MET A 315 -8.68 -7.04 0.51
N VAL A 316 -9.08 -8.09 -0.18
CA VAL A 316 -9.70 -7.97 -1.50
C VAL A 316 -11.13 -8.48 -1.46
N ALA A 317 -12.04 -7.73 -2.09
CA ALA A 317 -13.44 -8.09 -2.22
C ALA A 317 -13.82 -8.16 -3.71
N VAL A 318 -14.40 -9.28 -4.11
CA VAL A 318 -14.89 -9.53 -5.48
C VAL A 318 -16.26 -10.16 -5.44
N LYS A 319 -17.12 -9.88 -6.43
CA LYS A 319 -18.42 -10.55 -6.54
C LYS A 319 -18.35 -11.88 -7.26
N ASP A 320 -17.33 -12.08 -8.08
CA ASP A 320 -17.06 -13.36 -8.75
C ASP A 320 -15.69 -13.89 -8.31
N PRO A 321 -15.64 -14.82 -7.36
CA PRO A 321 -14.38 -15.36 -6.86
C PRO A 321 -13.64 -16.25 -7.88
N SER A 322 -14.29 -16.65 -8.98
CA SER A 322 -13.65 -17.46 -10.04
C SER A 322 -12.49 -16.71 -10.73
N VAL A 323 -12.40 -15.39 -10.56
CA VAL A 323 -11.28 -14.60 -11.04
C VAL A 323 -9.94 -15.02 -10.41
N PHE A 324 -10.00 -15.73 -9.29
CA PHE A 324 -8.83 -16.29 -8.61
C PHE A 324 -8.53 -17.74 -8.96
N ASP A 325 -9.34 -18.39 -9.82
CA ASP A 325 -9.15 -19.78 -10.27
C ASP A 325 -8.07 -19.89 -11.35
N THR A 326 -6.89 -19.38 -11.06
CA THR A 326 -5.71 -19.43 -11.96
C THR A 326 -4.45 -19.72 -11.15
N ASP A 327 -3.39 -20.20 -11.83
CA ASP A 327 -2.09 -20.50 -11.20
C ASP A 327 -1.39 -19.25 -10.59
N ALA A 328 -1.92 -18.05 -10.86
CA ALA A 328 -1.41 -16.83 -10.25
C ALA A 328 -1.78 -16.68 -8.77
N TYR A 329 -2.76 -17.45 -8.30
CA TYR A 329 -3.30 -17.37 -6.95
C TYR A 329 -3.25 -18.72 -6.22
N ALA A 330 -3.13 -18.66 -4.90
CA ALA A 330 -3.28 -19.80 -4.01
C ALA A 330 -4.24 -19.46 -2.87
N ILE A 331 -5.29 -20.27 -2.70
CA ILE A 331 -6.18 -20.13 -1.56
C ILE A 331 -5.57 -20.90 -0.39
N VAL A 332 -5.20 -20.16 0.66
CA VAL A 332 -4.64 -20.70 1.91
C VAL A 332 -5.61 -20.46 3.07
N ARG A 333 -5.52 -21.23 4.15
CA ARG A 333 -6.44 -21.14 5.29
C ARG A 333 -5.69 -21.28 6.61
N ASP A 334 -6.25 -20.67 7.64
CA ASP A 334 -5.76 -20.76 9.02
C ASP A 334 -4.30 -20.28 9.17
N VAL A 335 -3.95 -19.26 8.38
CA VAL A 335 -2.65 -18.59 8.41
C VAL A 335 -2.81 -17.10 8.70
N SER A 336 -1.75 -16.47 9.20
CA SER A 336 -1.70 -15.02 9.39
C SER A 336 -1.72 -14.29 8.04
N PRO A 337 -2.43 -13.15 7.93
CA PRO A 337 -2.38 -12.30 6.73
C PRO A 337 -1.05 -11.56 6.59
N LYS A 338 -0.17 -11.62 7.60
CA LYS A 338 1.15 -11.00 7.56
C LYS A 338 2.25 -12.04 7.51
N TYR A 339 3.17 -11.86 6.57
CA TYR A 339 4.50 -12.42 6.66
C TYR A 339 5.38 -11.49 7.49
N LEU A 340 6.19 -12.05 8.35
CA LEU A 340 7.11 -11.30 9.20
C LEU A 340 8.55 -11.65 8.87
N ARG A 341 9.43 -10.67 8.90
CA ARG A 341 10.87 -10.89 8.77
C ARG A 341 11.50 -11.44 10.04
N HIS A 342 10.84 -11.22 11.20
CA HIS A 342 11.32 -11.69 12.48
C HIS A 342 11.48 -13.20 12.47
N LYS A 343 12.61 -13.66 12.98
CA LYS A 343 12.84 -15.09 13.25
C LYS A 343 12.19 -15.57 14.54
N ASP A 344 11.51 -14.71 15.30
CA ASP A 344 10.75 -15.13 16.47
C ASP A 344 9.52 -15.91 16.04
N PRO A 345 9.46 -17.23 16.28
CA PRO A 345 8.35 -18.08 15.85
C PRO A 345 7.01 -17.66 16.43
N LYS A 346 7.00 -16.95 17.58
CA LYS A 346 5.74 -16.50 18.25
C LYS A 346 5.00 -15.45 17.43
N LEU A 347 5.69 -14.78 16.52
CA LEU A 347 5.11 -13.74 15.68
C LEU A 347 4.59 -14.28 14.34
N HIS A 348 4.78 -15.57 14.05
CA HIS A 348 4.36 -16.23 12.82
C HIS A 348 3.21 -17.19 13.05
N HIS A 349 2.33 -17.31 12.06
CA HIS A 349 1.37 -18.39 11.99
C HIS A 349 1.20 -18.86 10.53
N PRO A 350 1.44 -20.13 10.22
CA PRO A 350 1.94 -21.17 11.14
C PRO A 350 3.35 -20.89 11.65
N VAL A 351 3.65 -21.39 12.84
CA VAL A 351 4.98 -21.26 13.44
C VAL A 351 6.04 -21.83 12.50
N GLY A 352 7.07 -21.04 12.16
CA GLY A 352 8.10 -21.41 11.19
C GLY A 352 7.68 -21.25 9.73
N GLY A 353 6.54 -20.63 9.46
CA GLY A 353 5.99 -20.45 8.12
C GLY A 353 6.50 -19.20 7.41
N LEU A 354 7.61 -19.29 6.72
CA LEU A 354 7.95 -18.52 5.53
C LEU A 354 8.13 -19.48 4.37
#